data_e77160425f9f1ce1650fa12c9e5cf767
#
_entry.id   e77160425f9f1ce1650fa12c9e5cf767
#
_cell.length_a   1.000
_cell.length_b   1.000
_cell.length_c   1.000
_cell.angle_alpha   90.00
_cell.angle_beta   90.00
_cell.angle_gamma   90.00
#
_symmetry.space_group_name_H-M   'P 1'
#
loop_
_entity.id
_entity.type
_entity.pdbx_description
1 polymer ?
#
loop_
_entity_poly.entity_id
_entity_poly.type
_entity_poly.pdbx_seq_one_letter_code
_entity_poly.pdbx_strand_id
1 'polypeptide(L)'
;MTVPYTKWLTISRGSKTEKSPAFSSLVKLSASGEDVGFIDEPTAVTDRYAVLTPTHHPFCCNALLEFVAWPYCYRRFNQGINFSYSQLEHIVFPEVSPPRLDELEPLFRQLHYCEVAEKEQMVCEMMQAFKDQMLDKMFPRS
;
A
#
# COMPACT_ATOMS: atom_id res chain seq x y z
N MET A 1 0.05 15.24 -6.53
CA MET A 1 -0.06 15.66 -5.11
C MET A 1 -0.19 14.44 -4.22
N THR A 2 0.44 14.45 -3.05
CA THR A 2 0.26 13.37 -2.10
C THR A 2 -0.99 13.62 -1.25
N VAL A 3 -1.64 12.55 -0.82
CA VAL A 3 -2.80 12.61 0.07
C VAL A 3 -2.54 11.73 1.30
N PRO A 4 -3.14 12.03 2.46
CA PRO A 4 -2.98 11.20 3.63
C PRO A 4 -3.63 9.83 3.42
N TYR A 5 -3.14 8.82 4.16
CA TYR A 5 -3.64 7.45 4.04
C TYR A 5 -5.15 7.33 4.29
N THR A 6 -5.72 8.23 5.08
CA THR A 6 -7.15 8.21 5.41
C THR A 6 -8.07 8.34 4.20
N LYS A 7 -7.55 8.84 3.09
CA LYS A 7 -8.29 8.89 1.82
C LYS A 7 -8.39 7.51 1.15
N TRP A 8 -7.59 6.54 1.57
CA TRP A 8 -7.47 5.25 0.93
C TRP A 8 -7.87 4.08 1.82
N LEU A 9 -7.51 4.14 3.11
CA LEU A 9 -7.61 2.97 3.98
C LEU A 9 -7.77 3.38 5.45
N THR A 10 -8.10 2.38 6.26
CA THR A 10 -8.07 2.46 7.72
C THR A 10 -6.97 1.53 8.23
N ILE A 11 -6.39 1.88 9.37
CA ILE A 11 -5.32 1.11 9.99
C ILE A 11 -5.84 0.51 11.30
N SER A 12 -5.60 -0.78 11.48
CA SER A 12 -5.89 -1.48 12.73
C SER A 12 -4.77 -2.45 13.04
N ARG A 13 -4.77 -3.00 14.25
CA ARG A 13 -3.81 -4.02 14.63
C ARG A 13 -4.44 -5.40 14.47
N GLY A 14 -3.65 -6.38 14.05
CA GLY A 14 -4.11 -7.75 13.93
C GLY A 14 -4.59 -8.33 15.26
N SER A 15 -5.48 -9.31 15.21
CA SER A 15 -6.04 -10.00 16.36
C SER A 15 -6.16 -11.48 16.07
N LYS A 16 -5.76 -12.33 17.03
CA LYS A 16 -5.92 -13.77 16.90
C LYS A 16 -7.37 -14.21 17.03
N THR A 17 -8.23 -13.40 17.65
CA THR A 17 -9.61 -13.73 17.95
C THR A 17 -10.62 -13.14 16.97
N GLU A 18 -10.25 -12.08 16.28
CA GLU A 18 -11.11 -11.42 15.29
C GLU A 18 -10.47 -11.51 13.91
N LYS A 19 -11.29 -11.84 12.90
CA LYS A 19 -10.83 -11.89 11.53
C LYS A 19 -10.72 -10.50 10.94
N SER A 20 -9.59 -10.23 10.30
CA SER A 20 -9.42 -9.01 9.51
C SER A 20 -10.18 -9.12 8.20
N PRO A 21 -10.72 -8.00 7.68
CA PRO A 21 -11.54 -8.03 6.45
C PRO A 21 -10.77 -8.52 5.23
N ALA A 22 -11.49 -9.12 4.29
CA ALA A 22 -10.94 -9.48 2.99
C ALA A 22 -10.38 -8.24 2.27
N PHE A 23 -9.39 -8.46 1.43
CA PHE A 23 -8.70 -7.44 0.63
C PHE A 23 -7.93 -6.40 1.46
N SER A 24 -7.59 -6.76 2.70
CA SER A 24 -6.70 -5.95 3.53
C SER A 24 -5.24 -6.22 3.19
N SER A 25 -4.41 -5.20 3.32
CA SER A 25 -2.96 -5.32 3.22
C SER A 25 -2.36 -5.49 4.63
N LEU A 26 -1.28 -6.23 4.73
CA LEU A 26 -0.61 -6.54 5.99
C LEU A 26 0.80 -6.00 5.99
N VAL A 27 1.16 -5.31 7.06
CA VAL A 27 2.51 -4.78 7.25
C VAL A 27 3.06 -5.29 8.58
N LYS A 28 4.20 -5.95 8.53
CA LYS A 28 4.85 -6.46 9.75
C LYS A 28 5.50 -5.33 10.53
N LEU A 29 5.21 -5.26 11.82
CA LEU A 29 5.75 -4.24 12.74
C LEU A 29 7.17 -4.61 13.21
N SER A 30 8.11 -4.64 12.27
CA SER A 30 9.51 -4.96 12.57
C SER A 30 10.44 -4.39 11.51
N ALA A 31 11.74 -4.33 11.81
CA ALA A 31 12.75 -3.82 10.88
C ALA A 31 12.87 -4.64 9.59
N SER A 32 12.39 -5.87 9.58
CA SER A 32 12.40 -6.73 8.39
C SER A 32 11.12 -6.64 7.56
N GLY A 33 10.23 -5.69 7.87
CA GLY A 33 8.91 -5.58 7.26
C GLY A 33 8.90 -4.82 5.93
N GLU A 34 9.77 -5.18 4.99
CA GLU A 34 9.77 -4.54 3.66
C GLU A 34 8.61 -4.99 2.78
N ASP A 35 8.12 -6.20 3.01
CA ASP A 35 7.07 -6.78 2.19
C ASP A 35 5.68 -6.44 2.72
N VAL A 36 4.76 -6.18 1.80
CA VAL A 36 3.35 -5.97 2.10
C VAL A 36 2.60 -7.25 1.75
N GLY A 37 1.96 -7.85 2.75
CA GLY A 37 1.09 -9.00 2.54
C GLY A 37 -0.31 -8.57 2.09
N PHE A 38 -1.10 -9.53 1.66
CA PHE A 38 -2.47 -9.31 1.20
C PHE A 38 -3.32 -10.51 1.56
N ILE A 39 -4.52 -10.27 2.05
CA ILE A 39 -5.50 -11.32 2.32
C ILE A 39 -6.73 -11.11 1.44
N ASP A 40 -7.17 -12.15 0.76
CA ASP A 40 -8.33 -12.10 -0.15
C ASP A 40 -9.61 -12.68 0.47
N GLU A 41 -9.51 -13.17 1.70
CA GLU A 41 -10.65 -13.62 2.49
C GLU A 41 -10.49 -13.18 3.95
N PRO A 42 -11.56 -13.10 4.74
CA PRO A 42 -11.44 -12.74 6.15
C PRO A 42 -10.52 -13.71 6.88
N THR A 43 -9.49 -13.18 7.53
CA THR A 43 -8.42 -13.98 8.14
C THR A 43 -8.01 -13.40 9.49
N ALA A 44 -7.78 -14.27 10.48
CA ALA A 44 -7.20 -13.84 11.75
C ALA A 44 -5.70 -13.65 11.57
N VAL A 45 -5.21 -12.47 11.94
CA VAL A 45 -3.82 -12.06 11.80
C VAL A 45 -3.29 -11.69 13.17
N THR A 46 -2.06 -12.11 13.50
CA THR A 46 -1.48 -11.81 14.80
C THR A 46 -1.27 -10.31 15.01
N ASP A 47 -1.12 -9.87 16.26
CA ASP A 47 -0.89 -8.47 16.63
C ASP A 47 0.50 -7.94 16.24
N ARG A 48 1.35 -8.79 15.69
CA ARG A 48 2.64 -8.38 15.12
C ARG A 48 2.49 -7.67 13.78
N TYR A 49 1.29 -7.69 13.20
CA TYR A 49 0.98 -7.07 11.93
C TYR A 49 0.01 -5.93 12.12
N ALA A 50 0.21 -4.86 11.36
CA ALA A 50 -0.81 -3.86 11.13
C ALA A 50 -1.67 -4.31 9.95
N VAL A 51 -2.97 -4.07 10.04
CA VAL A 51 -3.94 -4.41 9.00
C VAL A 51 -4.43 -3.11 8.37
N LEU A 52 -4.15 -2.93 7.09
CA LEU A 52 -4.51 -1.74 6.34
C LEU A 52 -5.67 -2.10 5.41
N THR A 53 -6.88 -1.68 5.81
CA THR A 53 -8.12 -2.07 5.14
C THR A 53 -8.57 -0.95 4.19
N PRO A 54 -8.61 -1.21 2.87
CA PRO A 54 -9.04 -0.18 1.91
C PRO A 54 -10.51 0.19 2.10
N THR A 55 -10.80 1.47 1.92
CA THR A 55 -12.18 2.00 1.94
C THR A 55 -12.83 1.90 0.57
N HIS A 56 -12.02 1.84 -0.50
CA HIS A 56 -12.46 1.71 -1.88
C HIS A 56 -11.30 1.15 -2.71
N HIS A 57 -11.60 0.65 -3.90
CA HIS A 57 -10.61 0.17 -4.88
C HIS A 57 -9.48 -0.64 -4.25
N PRO A 58 -9.78 -1.82 -3.66
CA PRO A 58 -8.82 -2.56 -2.85
C PRO A 58 -7.57 -2.99 -3.62
N PHE A 59 -7.69 -3.34 -4.90
CA PHE A 59 -6.54 -3.77 -5.69
C PHE A 59 -5.64 -2.58 -6.06
N CYS A 60 -6.22 -1.42 -6.37
CA CYS A 60 -5.45 -0.19 -6.55
C CYS A 60 -4.77 0.21 -5.25
N CYS A 61 -5.49 0.17 -4.15
CA CYS A 61 -4.95 0.52 -2.84
C CYS A 61 -3.77 -0.37 -2.48
N ASN A 62 -3.91 -1.70 -2.62
CA ASN A 62 -2.83 -2.63 -2.32
C ASN A 62 -1.61 -2.42 -3.23
N ALA A 63 -1.83 -2.24 -4.53
CA ALA A 63 -0.73 -2.03 -5.47
C ALA A 63 0.02 -0.73 -5.19
N LEU A 64 -0.70 0.36 -4.95
CA LEU A 64 -0.07 1.64 -4.62
C LEU A 64 0.65 1.60 -3.27
N LEU A 65 0.09 0.88 -2.30
CA LEU A 65 0.75 0.69 -1.01
C LEU A 65 2.05 -0.12 -1.18
N GLU A 66 1.98 -1.27 -1.82
CA GLU A 66 3.11 -2.19 -1.96
C GLU A 66 4.25 -1.59 -2.79
N PHE A 67 3.93 -0.98 -3.92
CA PHE A 67 4.95 -0.57 -4.88
C PHE A 67 5.35 0.91 -4.79
N VAL A 68 4.54 1.76 -4.17
CA VAL A 68 4.79 3.20 -4.14
C VAL A 68 4.84 3.73 -2.70
N ALA A 69 3.74 3.65 -1.97
CA ALA A 69 3.61 4.31 -0.67
C ALA A 69 4.49 3.66 0.39
N TRP A 70 4.48 2.34 0.50
CA TRP A 70 5.22 1.63 1.53
C TRP A 70 6.74 1.71 1.34
N PRO A 71 7.31 1.43 0.15
CA PRO A 71 8.76 1.58 -0.04
C PRO A 71 9.26 2.97 0.28
N TYR A 72 8.47 3.98 -0.10
CA TYR A 72 8.80 5.38 0.18
C TYR A 72 8.81 5.67 1.68
N CYS A 73 7.75 5.26 2.39
CA CYS A 73 7.63 5.49 3.84
C CYS A 73 8.61 4.62 4.62
N TYR A 74 8.82 3.38 4.21
CA TYR A 74 9.73 2.46 4.86
C TYR A 74 11.17 3.00 4.88
N ARG A 75 11.64 3.51 3.75
CA ARG A 75 12.99 4.12 3.68
C ARG A 75 13.13 5.28 4.64
N ARG A 76 12.06 6.04 4.82
CA ARG A 76 12.04 7.20 5.69
C ARG A 76 11.98 6.82 7.16
N PHE A 77 11.22 5.76 7.49
CA PHE A 77 11.00 5.34 8.88
C PHE A 77 12.05 4.36 9.37
N ASN A 78 12.61 3.55 8.47
CA ASN A 78 13.55 2.49 8.85
C ASN A 78 14.96 3.03 8.97
N GLN A 79 15.37 3.25 10.20
CA GLN A 79 16.75 3.64 10.54
C GLN A 79 17.49 2.48 11.22
N GLY A 80 17.21 1.25 10.79
CA GLY A 80 17.83 0.05 11.35
C GLY A 80 17.18 -0.49 12.61
N ILE A 81 16.05 0.08 13.03
CA ILE A 81 15.25 -0.34 14.19
C ILE A 81 13.81 -0.62 13.77
N ASN A 82 13.10 -1.35 14.63
CA ASN A 82 11.68 -1.59 14.44
C ASN A 82 10.91 -0.26 14.37
N PHE A 83 10.03 -0.11 13.39
CA PHE A 83 9.14 1.04 13.38
C PHE A 83 7.91 0.75 14.27
N SER A 84 7.34 1.81 14.83
CA SER A 84 6.18 1.69 15.71
C SER A 84 4.87 1.77 14.90
N TYR A 85 3.80 1.23 15.49
CA TYR A 85 2.46 1.32 14.92
C TYR A 85 2.05 2.77 14.61
N SER A 86 2.42 3.71 15.49
CA SER A 86 2.09 5.13 15.31
C SER A 86 2.75 5.77 14.09
N GLN A 87 3.87 5.24 13.62
CA GLN A 87 4.52 5.75 12.41
C GLN A 87 3.70 5.51 11.14
N LEU A 88 2.80 4.53 11.16
CA LEU A 88 1.91 4.25 10.04
C LEU A 88 0.96 5.42 9.73
N GLU A 89 0.70 6.29 10.70
CA GLU A 89 -0.12 7.50 10.50
C GLU A 89 0.52 8.49 9.51
N HIS A 90 1.81 8.33 9.25
CA HIS A 90 2.54 9.21 8.33
C HIS A 90 2.64 8.65 6.91
N ILE A 91 1.98 7.53 6.63
CA ILE A 91 1.92 6.99 5.27
C ILE A 91 1.14 7.95 4.38
N VAL A 92 1.72 8.27 3.23
CA VAL A 92 1.09 9.11 2.22
C VAL A 92 1.00 8.35 0.90
N PHE A 93 -0.02 8.65 0.13
CA PHE A 93 -0.29 8.04 -1.16
C PHE A 93 -0.24 9.10 -2.26
N PRO A 94 0.00 8.71 -3.52
CA PRO A 94 -0.23 9.63 -4.63
C PRO A 94 -1.72 9.91 -4.78
N GLU A 95 -2.06 11.12 -5.23
CA GLU A 95 -3.44 11.45 -5.57
C GLU A 95 -3.78 10.86 -6.94
N VAL A 96 -4.86 10.09 -6.99
CA VAL A 96 -5.34 9.47 -8.23
C VAL A 96 -6.82 9.81 -8.38
N SER A 97 -7.21 10.31 -9.56
CA SER A 97 -8.60 10.68 -9.80
C SER A 97 -9.52 9.44 -9.80
N PRO A 98 -10.79 9.57 -9.35
CA PRO A 98 -11.73 8.45 -9.35
C PRO A 98 -11.90 7.76 -10.72
N PRO A 99 -12.01 8.47 -11.85
CA PRO A 99 -12.06 7.80 -13.16
C PRO A 99 -10.82 6.95 -13.44
N ARG A 100 -9.65 7.42 -13.04
CA ARG A 100 -8.40 6.68 -13.20
C ARG A 100 -8.38 5.42 -12.34
N LEU A 101 -8.88 5.50 -11.13
CA LEU A 101 -9.02 4.34 -10.24
C LEU A 101 -9.94 3.29 -10.84
N ASP A 102 -11.05 3.69 -11.43
CA ASP A 102 -11.98 2.79 -12.06
C ASP A 102 -11.36 2.06 -13.26
N GLU A 103 -10.48 2.73 -14.00
CA GLU A 103 -9.72 2.13 -15.09
C GLU A 103 -8.68 1.13 -14.60
N LEU A 104 -8.01 1.45 -13.50
CA LEU A 104 -6.88 0.67 -12.98
C LEU A 104 -7.30 -0.54 -12.16
N GLU A 105 -8.45 -0.49 -11.50
CA GLU A 105 -8.88 -1.55 -10.59
C GLU A 105 -8.96 -2.93 -11.25
N PRO A 106 -9.60 -3.11 -12.43
CA PRO A 106 -9.60 -4.41 -13.09
C PRO A 106 -8.21 -4.87 -13.51
N LEU A 107 -7.35 -3.94 -13.90
CA LEU A 107 -5.99 -4.21 -14.31
C LEU A 107 -5.15 -4.77 -13.14
N PHE A 108 -5.20 -4.11 -12.00
CA PHE A 108 -4.48 -4.58 -10.80
C PHE A 108 -5.04 -5.89 -10.27
N ARG A 109 -6.34 -6.09 -10.37
CA ARG A 109 -6.96 -7.37 -10.00
C ARG A 109 -6.43 -8.51 -10.87
N GLN A 110 -6.34 -8.31 -12.19
CA GLN A 110 -5.79 -9.30 -13.09
C GLN A 110 -4.33 -9.60 -12.78
N LEU A 111 -3.53 -8.58 -12.49
CA LEU A 111 -2.13 -8.75 -12.13
C LEU A 111 -1.96 -9.50 -10.82
N HIS A 112 -2.87 -9.31 -9.88
CA HIS A 112 -2.82 -10.01 -8.60
C HIS A 112 -3.07 -11.52 -8.75
N TYR A 113 -4.02 -11.89 -9.61
CA TYR A 113 -4.41 -13.31 -9.79
C TYR A 113 -3.74 -13.98 -10.98
N CYS A 114 -3.32 -13.23 -11.98
CA CYS A 114 -2.75 -13.78 -13.22
C CYS A 114 -1.61 -12.89 -13.72
N GLU A 115 -0.46 -13.48 -13.94
CA GLU A 115 0.65 -12.79 -14.59
C GLU A 115 0.33 -12.57 -16.07
N VAL A 116 0.26 -11.31 -16.48
CA VAL A 116 0.09 -10.91 -17.88
C VAL A 116 1.23 -9.97 -18.22
N ALA A 117 2.26 -10.48 -18.87
CA ALA A 117 3.54 -9.79 -19.07
C ALA A 117 3.42 -8.41 -19.73
N GLU A 118 2.55 -8.26 -20.73
CA GLU A 118 2.36 -6.97 -21.40
C GLU A 118 1.75 -5.90 -20.48
N LYS A 119 0.77 -6.30 -19.66
CA LYS A 119 0.13 -5.39 -18.69
C LYS A 119 1.05 -5.08 -17.54
N GLU A 120 1.91 -6.03 -17.16
CA GLU A 120 2.90 -5.84 -16.11
C GLU A 120 3.87 -4.70 -16.44
N GLN A 121 4.34 -4.63 -17.67
CA GLN A 121 5.23 -3.54 -18.11
C GLN A 121 4.53 -2.18 -18.03
N MET A 122 3.27 -2.08 -18.50
CA MET A 122 2.48 -0.85 -18.41
C MET A 122 2.29 -0.41 -16.95
N VAL A 123 2.02 -1.35 -16.07
CA VAL A 123 1.85 -1.08 -14.64
C VAL A 123 3.16 -0.61 -14.01
N CYS A 124 4.28 -1.23 -14.37
CA CYS A 124 5.59 -0.80 -13.89
C CYS A 124 5.92 0.64 -14.29
N GLU A 125 5.65 1.01 -15.54
CA GLU A 125 5.86 2.38 -16.02
C GLU A 125 4.98 3.38 -15.26
N MET A 126 3.72 3.03 -15.05
CA MET A 126 2.78 3.86 -14.30
C MET A 126 3.19 3.99 -12.84
N MET A 127 3.62 2.90 -12.21
CA MET A 127 4.13 2.92 -10.84
C MET A 127 5.37 3.81 -10.71
N GLN A 128 6.24 3.79 -11.70
CA GLN A 128 7.42 4.65 -11.71
C GLN A 128 6.99 6.13 -11.78
N ALA A 129 6.00 6.46 -12.58
CA ALA A 129 5.47 7.82 -12.65
C ALA A 129 4.89 8.29 -11.31
N PHE A 130 4.16 7.43 -10.60
CA PHE A 130 3.66 7.76 -9.27
C PHE A 130 4.79 7.96 -8.26
N LYS A 131 5.82 7.12 -8.29
CA LYS A 131 7.00 7.27 -7.43
C LYS A 131 7.70 8.61 -7.69
N ASP A 132 7.88 8.97 -8.95
CA ASP A 132 8.53 10.22 -9.34
C ASP A 132 7.71 11.42 -8.84
N GLN A 133 6.39 11.38 -8.93
CA GLN A 133 5.53 12.44 -8.40
C GLN A 133 5.68 12.59 -6.89
N MET A 134 5.79 11.51 -6.16
CA MET A 134 5.97 11.55 -4.71
C MET A 134 7.35 12.11 -4.33
N LEU A 135 8.39 11.70 -5.04
CA LEU A 135 9.75 12.18 -4.80
C LEU A 135 9.90 13.67 -5.11
N ASP A 136 9.34 14.14 -6.21
CA ASP A 136 9.44 15.54 -6.62
C ASP A 136 8.79 16.49 -5.61
N LYS A 137 7.80 16.03 -4.85
CA LYS A 137 7.14 16.87 -3.85
C LYS A 137 7.84 16.92 -2.51
N MET A 138 8.42 15.79 -2.11
CA MET A 138 9.09 15.69 -0.81
C MET A 138 10.53 16.18 -0.87
N PHE A 139 11.15 16.09 -2.03
CA PHE A 139 12.52 16.55 -2.28
C PHE A 139 12.51 17.39 -3.55
N PRO A 140 11.96 18.61 -3.47
CA PRO A 140 11.92 19.47 -4.67
C PRO A 140 13.32 19.67 -5.20
N ARG A 141 13.49 19.46 -6.50
CA ARG A 141 14.76 19.72 -7.17
C ARG A 141 15.03 21.21 -7.14
N SER A 142 16.10 21.56 -6.52
CA SER A 142 16.57 22.95 -6.51
C SER A 142 17.09 23.36 -7.88
#